data_7d3ff590f812fe607ea9837c90788789
#
_entry.id   7d3ff590f812fe607ea9837c90788789
#
_cell.length_a   1.000
_cell.length_b   1.000
_cell.length_c   1.000
_cell.angle_alpha   90.00
_cell.angle_beta   90.00
_cell.angle_gamma   90.00
#
_symmetry.space_group_name_H-M   'P 1'
#
loop_
_entity.id
_entity.type
_entity.pdbx_description
1 polymer ?
#
loop_
_entity_poly.entity_id
_entity_poly.type
_entity_poly.pdbx_seq_one_letter_code
_entity_poly.pdbx_strand_id
1 'polypeptide(L)'
;MSTVHVVRCCLKPLAILLLTLPLAAQGQVRILQSNAAGDRIHLIDPVTNKIVGEIPGIEAAHGVTASPDGSRIYVSNEADETLDVADTRTRNVIKKIPLSGRPNNISITPDGRKVYVGIRQRVGNNPGVADVIDTASLTKVKSIRTEGPVHNLYVTPDGKYVVAGEAGGEGHVSVLDTKTDAPSWFIKLGEGIRPMTMSKNPDGSTRTLFVQVGDYNGFVVVDFQARKEVARINLPKLASGRVPLLAGSSESHGMAVTPDQKLLVVCSRLNNALYSYSLPDMKLVGTADLSGRGAAWVTLTPDGKRAYVADPVGNETLVVDIPSMKQVAKIKVGQVPKRNHTMVIPARTATN
;
A
#
# COMPACT_ATOMS: atom_id res chain seq x y z
N MET A 1 -28.33 -45.64 -72.19
CA MET A 1 -27.09 -45.93 -71.44
C MET A 1 -26.47 -44.55 -71.12
N SER A 2 -26.70 -44.00 -69.93
CA SER A 2 -26.20 -42.68 -69.52
C SER A 2 -25.01 -42.88 -68.53
N THR A 3 -23.89 -42.33 -68.92
CA THR A 3 -22.63 -42.41 -68.15
C THR A 3 -22.61 -41.29 -67.16
N VAL A 4 -22.61 -41.64 -65.88
CA VAL A 4 -22.48 -40.68 -64.77
C VAL A 4 -21.00 -40.41 -64.52
N HIS A 5 -20.58 -39.17 -64.72
CA HIS A 5 -19.23 -38.71 -64.33
C HIS A 5 -19.19 -38.28 -62.84
N VAL A 6 -18.44 -39.00 -61.99
CA VAL A 6 -18.20 -38.64 -60.63
C VAL A 6 -16.96 -37.73 -60.55
N VAL A 7 -17.21 -36.46 -60.24
CA VAL A 7 -16.14 -35.49 -60.00
C VAL A 7 -15.65 -35.67 -58.54
N ARG A 8 -14.45 -36.20 -58.37
CA ARG A 8 -13.76 -36.24 -57.08
C ARG A 8 -13.18 -34.86 -56.73
N CYS A 9 -13.78 -34.22 -55.76
CA CYS A 9 -13.28 -32.97 -55.19
C CYS A 9 -12.14 -33.31 -54.17
N CYS A 10 -10.89 -33.01 -54.53
CA CYS A 10 -9.73 -33.12 -53.61
C CYS A 10 -9.71 -31.93 -52.67
N LEU A 11 -10.23 -32.08 -51.46
CA LEU A 11 -10.01 -31.15 -50.33
C LEU A 11 -8.58 -31.32 -49.81
N LYS A 12 -7.73 -30.32 -50.03
CA LYS A 12 -6.43 -30.22 -49.39
C LYS A 12 -6.64 -29.83 -47.92
N PRO A 13 -5.99 -30.48 -46.94
CA PRO A 13 -6.08 -30.05 -45.55
C PRO A 13 -5.31 -28.71 -45.36
N LEU A 14 -6.06 -27.71 -44.91
CA LEU A 14 -5.49 -26.43 -44.49
C LEU A 14 -4.80 -26.66 -43.12
N ALA A 15 -3.49 -26.73 -43.11
CA ALA A 15 -2.72 -26.80 -41.86
C ALA A 15 -2.81 -25.41 -41.18
N ILE A 16 -3.61 -25.32 -40.14
CA ILE A 16 -3.65 -24.16 -39.27
C ILE A 16 -2.37 -24.17 -38.41
N LEU A 17 -1.41 -23.37 -38.81
CA LEU A 17 -0.22 -23.11 -38.02
C LEU A 17 -0.62 -22.25 -36.81
N LEU A 18 -0.87 -22.88 -35.65
CA LEU A 18 -1.03 -22.20 -34.38
C LEU A 18 0.30 -21.53 -34.02
N LEU A 19 0.44 -20.25 -34.37
CA LEU A 19 1.51 -19.40 -33.83
C LEU A 19 1.25 -19.26 -32.33
N THR A 20 1.93 -20.05 -31.52
CA THR A 20 2.08 -19.81 -30.09
C THR A 20 2.96 -18.58 -29.92
N LEU A 21 2.33 -17.41 -29.82
CA LEU A 21 3.02 -16.23 -29.34
C LEU A 21 3.61 -16.57 -27.96
N PRO A 22 4.90 -16.31 -27.70
CA PRO A 22 5.44 -16.50 -26.38
C PRO A 22 4.65 -15.61 -25.42
N LEU A 23 4.05 -16.22 -24.39
CA LEU A 23 3.47 -15.48 -23.28
C LEU A 23 4.59 -14.60 -22.75
N ALA A 24 4.50 -13.29 -23.01
CA ALA A 24 5.45 -12.36 -22.44
C ALA A 24 5.45 -12.65 -20.93
N ALA A 25 6.62 -12.97 -20.39
CA ALA A 25 6.76 -13.35 -19.01
C ALA A 25 6.22 -12.19 -18.16
N GLN A 26 5.02 -12.32 -17.65
CA GLN A 26 4.44 -11.30 -16.79
C GLN A 26 5.26 -11.25 -15.50
N GLY A 27 5.58 -10.05 -15.03
CA GLY A 27 6.26 -9.87 -13.76
C GLY A 27 5.51 -10.58 -12.64
N GLN A 28 6.24 -11.14 -11.69
CA GLN A 28 5.64 -11.87 -10.57
C GLN A 28 5.13 -10.90 -9.51
N VAL A 29 3.83 -10.95 -9.19
CA VAL A 29 3.24 -10.13 -8.12
C VAL A 29 3.34 -10.87 -6.79
N ARG A 30 3.68 -10.12 -5.73
CA ARG A 30 3.63 -10.57 -4.33
C ARG A 30 2.98 -9.51 -3.47
N ILE A 31 2.15 -9.94 -2.53
CA ILE A 31 1.66 -9.09 -1.45
C ILE A 31 2.55 -9.33 -0.24
N LEU A 32 3.25 -8.29 0.18
CA LEU A 32 4.05 -8.28 1.39
C LEU A 32 3.14 -7.93 2.56
N GLN A 33 3.17 -8.72 3.63
CA GLN A 33 2.41 -8.50 4.85
C GLN A 33 3.34 -8.42 6.05
N SER A 34 3.44 -7.24 6.68
CA SER A 34 4.17 -7.06 7.93
C SER A 34 3.32 -7.47 9.14
N ASN A 35 3.99 -7.92 10.21
CA ASN A 35 3.35 -8.37 11.44
C ASN A 35 4.02 -7.69 12.65
N ALA A 36 3.26 -6.89 13.40
CA ALA A 36 3.82 -6.05 14.46
C ALA A 36 4.06 -6.81 15.79
N ALA A 37 3.53 -8.00 15.95
CA ALA A 37 3.83 -8.89 17.06
C ALA A 37 4.29 -10.23 16.48
N GLY A 38 5.51 -10.25 15.99
CA GLY A 38 6.10 -11.42 15.34
C GLY A 38 7.48 -11.05 14.81
N ASP A 39 8.12 -11.99 14.14
CA ASP A 39 9.51 -11.91 13.71
C ASP A 39 9.69 -12.04 12.19
N ARG A 40 8.60 -11.90 11.41
CA ARG A 40 8.66 -12.17 9.97
C ARG A 40 7.68 -11.37 9.12
N ILE A 41 8.04 -11.22 7.86
CA ILE A 41 7.19 -10.71 6.79
C ILE A 41 6.71 -11.89 5.97
N HIS A 42 5.41 -11.95 5.65
CA HIS A 42 4.86 -12.95 4.73
C HIS A 42 4.80 -12.42 3.30
N LEU A 43 5.12 -13.30 2.34
CA LEU A 43 4.94 -13.07 0.91
C LEU A 43 3.74 -13.91 0.45
N ILE A 44 2.68 -13.24 0.01
CA ILE A 44 1.45 -13.89 -0.45
C ILE A 44 1.41 -13.83 -1.98
N ASP A 45 1.07 -14.94 -2.59
CA ASP A 45 0.81 -15.02 -4.03
C ASP A 45 -0.67 -14.66 -4.30
N PRO A 46 -0.95 -13.58 -5.06
CA PRO A 46 -2.32 -13.15 -5.32
C PRO A 46 -3.09 -14.05 -6.30
N VAL A 47 -2.43 -14.95 -7.01
CA VAL A 47 -3.09 -15.93 -7.88
C VAL A 47 -3.72 -17.05 -7.04
N THR A 48 -2.98 -17.54 -6.06
CA THR A 48 -3.38 -18.68 -5.23
C THR A 48 -3.94 -18.29 -3.86
N ASN A 49 -3.76 -17.03 -3.44
CA ASN A 49 -4.06 -16.53 -2.10
C ASN A 49 -3.37 -17.33 -0.98
N LYS A 50 -2.13 -17.79 -1.24
CA LYS A 50 -1.34 -18.55 -0.28
C LYS A 50 -0.04 -17.82 0.06
N ILE A 51 0.45 -18.05 1.28
CA ILE A 51 1.81 -17.67 1.66
C ILE A 51 2.77 -18.57 0.87
N VAL A 52 3.69 -17.93 0.14
CA VAL A 52 4.69 -18.61 -0.71
C VAL A 52 6.12 -18.32 -0.26
N GLY A 53 6.29 -17.55 0.80
CA GLY A 53 7.57 -17.26 1.39
C GLY A 53 7.48 -16.37 2.62
N GLU A 54 8.59 -16.34 3.36
CA GLU A 54 8.73 -15.54 4.57
C GLU A 54 10.12 -14.90 4.60
N ILE A 55 10.22 -13.74 5.24
CA ILE A 55 11.48 -13.08 5.59
C ILE A 55 11.54 -13.06 7.12
N PRO A 56 12.38 -13.91 7.75
CA PRO A 56 12.51 -13.98 9.21
C PRO A 56 13.44 -12.90 9.76
N GLY A 57 13.45 -12.74 11.09
CA GLY A 57 14.40 -11.90 11.83
C GLY A 57 14.08 -10.41 11.83
N ILE A 58 12.82 -10.03 11.57
CA ILE A 58 12.34 -8.65 11.63
C ILE A 58 11.23 -8.57 12.67
N GLU A 59 11.59 -8.18 13.88
CA GLU A 59 10.65 -8.05 15.00
C GLU A 59 9.84 -6.75 14.90
N ALA A 60 8.59 -6.78 15.39
CA ALA A 60 7.70 -5.62 15.43
C ALA A 60 7.66 -4.84 14.10
N ALA A 61 7.57 -5.56 12.98
CA ALA A 61 7.54 -4.98 11.64
C ALA A 61 6.30 -4.12 11.43
N HIS A 62 6.48 -2.85 11.01
CA HIS A 62 5.36 -1.94 10.76
C HIS A 62 5.20 -1.62 9.28
N GLY A 63 6.00 -0.69 8.75
CA GLY A 63 6.00 -0.32 7.35
C GLY A 63 6.73 -1.33 6.49
N VAL A 64 6.24 -1.59 5.28
CA VAL A 64 6.90 -2.42 4.30
C VAL A 64 6.76 -1.82 2.91
N THR A 65 7.84 -1.85 2.14
CA THR A 65 7.87 -1.47 0.72
C THR A 65 8.92 -2.28 -0.03
N ALA A 66 8.93 -2.21 -1.35
CA ALA A 66 9.90 -2.90 -2.20
C ALA A 66 10.56 -1.93 -3.18
N SER A 67 11.77 -2.24 -3.61
CA SER A 67 12.42 -1.51 -4.70
C SER A 67 11.64 -1.71 -6.02
N PRO A 68 11.61 -0.70 -6.91
CA PRO A 68 10.88 -0.79 -8.18
C PRO A 68 11.36 -1.93 -9.09
N ASP A 69 12.63 -2.34 -8.96
CA ASP A 69 13.22 -3.48 -9.66
C ASP A 69 12.89 -4.85 -9.02
N GLY A 70 12.17 -4.83 -7.87
CA GLY A 70 11.80 -6.02 -7.13
C GLY A 70 12.95 -6.75 -6.45
N SER A 71 14.17 -6.20 -6.41
CA SER A 71 15.36 -6.87 -5.86
C SER A 71 15.45 -6.81 -4.34
N ARG A 72 14.87 -5.77 -3.71
CA ARG A 72 14.97 -5.52 -2.27
C ARG A 72 13.61 -5.23 -1.65
N ILE A 73 13.46 -5.66 -0.41
CA ILE A 73 12.32 -5.35 0.45
C ILE A 73 12.85 -4.55 1.64
N TYR A 74 12.19 -3.44 1.94
CA TYR A 74 12.50 -2.55 3.05
C TYR A 74 11.40 -2.65 4.10
N VAL A 75 11.78 -2.76 5.37
CA VAL A 75 10.84 -2.93 6.48
C VAL A 75 11.26 -2.04 7.64
N SER A 76 10.34 -1.25 8.18
CA SER A 76 10.59 -0.55 9.44
C SER A 76 10.42 -1.51 10.60
N ASN A 77 11.49 -1.67 11.40
CA ASN A 77 11.56 -2.51 12.58
C ASN A 77 11.43 -1.62 13.82
N GLU A 78 10.27 -1.70 14.49
CA GLU A 78 10.01 -0.86 15.66
C GLU A 78 10.79 -1.32 16.91
N ALA A 79 11.15 -2.60 17.00
CA ALA A 79 11.87 -3.16 18.15
C ALA A 79 13.34 -2.71 18.17
N ASP A 80 13.99 -2.76 17.01
CA ASP A 80 15.41 -2.42 16.87
C ASP A 80 15.66 -0.95 16.51
N GLU A 81 14.59 -0.18 16.20
CA GLU A 81 14.67 1.18 15.65
C GLU A 81 15.52 1.25 14.37
N THR A 82 15.31 0.29 13.47
CA THR A 82 16.04 0.17 12.21
C THR A 82 15.12 0.17 11.00
N LEU A 83 15.70 0.50 9.84
CA LEU A 83 15.19 0.08 8.55
C LEU A 83 15.93 -1.21 8.15
N ASP A 84 15.22 -2.32 8.14
CA ASP A 84 15.76 -3.61 7.74
C ASP A 84 15.61 -3.79 6.23
N VAL A 85 16.69 -4.19 5.57
CA VAL A 85 16.73 -4.42 4.13
C VAL A 85 16.92 -5.91 3.88
N ALA A 86 16.00 -6.51 3.14
CA ALA A 86 16.08 -7.92 2.75
C ALA A 86 16.28 -8.06 1.24
N ASP A 87 17.06 -9.05 0.85
CA ASP A 87 17.18 -9.50 -0.54
C ASP A 87 15.97 -10.37 -0.90
N THR A 88 15.25 -10.02 -1.96
CA THR A 88 14.00 -10.68 -2.35
C THR A 88 14.21 -12.13 -2.76
N ARG A 89 15.35 -12.47 -3.38
CA ARG A 89 15.64 -13.82 -3.88
C ARG A 89 16.00 -14.78 -2.75
N THR A 90 16.88 -14.34 -1.84
CA THR A 90 17.33 -15.17 -0.71
C THR A 90 16.39 -15.10 0.47
N ARG A 91 15.59 -14.02 0.57
CA ARG A 91 14.70 -13.72 1.68
C ARG A 91 15.43 -13.53 3.02
N ASN A 92 16.70 -13.18 2.95
CA ASN A 92 17.51 -12.87 4.13
C ASN A 92 17.63 -11.36 4.33
N VAL A 93 17.63 -10.92 5.58
CA VAL A 93 18.01 -9.56 5.94
C VAL A 93 19.50 -9.38 5.64
N ILE A 94 19.82 -8.43 4.77
CA ILE A 94 21.19 -8.13 4.33
C ILE A 94 21.78 -6.89 5.01
N LYS A 95 20.91 -6.04 5.60
CA LYS A 95 21.33 -4.83 6.30
C LYS A 95 20.26 -4.38 7.29
N LYS A 96 20.69 -3.92 8.46
CA LYS A 96 19.89 -3.14 9.41
C LYS A 96 20.48 -1.74 9.48
N ILE A 97 19.70 -0.72 9.16
CA ILE A 97 20.12 0.69 9.10
C ILE A 97 19.56 1.42 10.31
N PRO A 98 20.40 1.91 11.25
CA PRO A 98 19.93 2.63 12.42
C PRO A 98 19.15 3.91 12.04
N LEU A 99 18.03 4.14 12.71
CA LEU A 99 17.16 5.29 12.51
C LEU A 99 17.28 6.30 13.66
N SER A 100 16.65 7.45 13.52
CA SER A 100 16.67 8.52 14.52
C SER A 100 15.73 8.26 15.73
N GLY A 101 15.05 7.13 15.75
CA GLY A 101 14.11 6.70 16.77
C GLY A 101 13.12 5.70 16.22
N ARG A 102 12.09 5.40 17.00
CA ARG A 102 11.08 4.38 16.64
C ARG A 102 10.36 4.72 15.33
N PRO A 103 10.53 3.89 14.29
CA PRO A 103 9.92 4.14 13.00
C PRO A 103 8.43 3.77 12.97
N ASN A 104 7.73 4.25 11.93
CA ASN A 104 6.38 3.80 11.62
C ASN A 104 6.31 3.42 10.14
N ASN A 105 5.73 4.26 9.29
CA ASN A 105 5.59 3.98 7.89
C ASN A 105 6.83 4.38 7.08
N ILE A 106 6.98 3.72 5.93
CA ILE A 106 8.07 3.97 4.98
C ILE A 106 7.51 4.10 3.57
N SER A 107 8.20 4.83 2.73
CA SER A 107 7.88 4.94 1.31
C SER A 107 9.17 5.12 0.49
N ILE A 108 9.22 4.50 -0.69
CA ILE A 108 10.35 4.58 -1.61
C ILE A 108 10.02 5.51 -2.78
N THR A 109 11.02 6.21 -3.30
CA THR A 109 10.86 7.02 -4.51
C THR A 109 10.63 6.13 -5.74
N PRO A 110 9.89 6.61 -6.79
CA PRO A 110 9.64 5.82 -7.99
C PRO A 110 10.92 5.41 -8.75
N ASP A 111 12.00 6.17 -8.62
CA ASP A 111 13.31 5.84 -9.18
C ASP A 111 14.12 4.85 -8.31
N GLY A 112 13.57 4.48 -7.15
CA GLY A 112 14.18 3.54 -6.22
C GLY A 112 15.39 4.06 -5.44
N ARG A 113 15.76 5.34 -5.55
CA ARG A 113 17.02 5.87 -4.99
C ARG A 113 16.94 6.21 -3.51
N LYS A 114 15.75 6.55 -2.99
CA LYS A 114 15.58 6.96 -1.59
C LYS A 114 14.40 6.25 -0.94
N VAL A 115 14.60 5.82 0.31
CA VAL A 115 13.51 5.42 1.20
C VAL A 115 13.35 6.48 2.27
N TYR A 116 12.14 6.98 2.44
CA TYR A 116 11.78 7.87 3.53
C TYR A 116 11.12 7.07 4.64
N VAL A 117 11.52 7.35 5.89
CA VAL A 117 11.03 6.66 7.08
C VAL A 117 10.45 7.66 8.06
N GLY A 118 9.16 7.51 8.38
CA GLY A 118 8.51 8.34 9.39
C GLY A 118 8.91 7.90 10.81
N ILE A 119 9.44 8.81 11.60
CA ILE A 119 9.83 8.57 12.99
C ILE A 119 8.69 9.04 13.89
N ARG A 120 8.01 8.08 14.52
CA ARG A 120 6.85 8.32 15.38
C ARG A 120 7.23 8.79 16.76
N GLN A 121 8.32 8.24 17.30
CA GLN A 121 8.78 8.56 18.65
C GLN A 121 10.28 8.77 18.66
N ARG A 122 10.71 9.85 19.27
CA ARG A 122 12.11 10.16 19.54
C ARG A 122 12.33 10.29 21.03
N VAL A 123 13.56 10.11 21.46
CA VAL A 123 13.98 10.38 22.83
C VAL A 123 14.01 11.90 23.05
N GLY A 124 13.25 12.41 24.02
CA GLY A 124 13.16 13.83 24.38
C GLY A 124 12.06 14.63 23.66
N ASN A 125 11.93 15.93 23.98
CA ASN A 125 10.90 16.86 23.45
C ASN A 125 11.26 17.38 22.03
N ASN A 126 11.74 16.54 21.14
CA ASN A 126 12.12 16.96 19.79
C ASN A 126 10.91 16.94 18.83
N PRO A 127 10.85 17.88 17.87
CA PRO A 127 9.89 17.81 16.77
C PRO A 127 10.02 16.48 16.02
N GLY A 128 8.99 16.10 15.25
CA GLY A 128 9.00 14.91 14.42
C GLY A 128 10.11 14.90 13.38
N VAL A 129 10.38 13.75 12.81
CA VAL A 129 11.43 13.56 11.81
C VAL A 129 11.00 12.56 10.74
N ALA A 130 11.40 12.84 9.51
CA ALA A 130 11.46 11.88 8.42
C ALA A 130 12.94 11.58 8.10
N ASP A 131 13.37 10.35 8.32
CA ASP A 131 14.72 9.90 7.95
C ASP A 131 14.78 9.59 6.46
N VAL A 132 15.89 9.96 5.82
CA VAL A 132 16.18 9.71 4.40
C VAL A 132 17.28 8.68 4.30
N ILE A 133 16.97 7.59 3.61
CA ILE A 133 17.91 6.49 3.38
C ILE A 133 18.28 6.47 1.91
N ASP A 134 19.56 6.51 1.61
CA ASP A 134 20.09 6.25 0.27
C ASP A 134 20.13 4.74 0.00
N THR A 135 19.50 4.29 -1.07
CA THR A 135 19.35 2.86 -1.36
C THR A 135 20.58 2.23 -1.99
N ALA A 136 21.49 3.03 -2.54
CA ALA A 136 22.74 2.53 -3.11
C ALA A 136 23.76 2.22 -2.01
N SER A 137 23.97 3.17 -1.10
CA SER A 137 24.90 3.00 0.03
C SER A 137 24.30 2.24 1.22
N LEU A 138 22.97 2.09 1.28
CA LEU A 138 22.24 1.55 2.43
C LEU A 138 22.59 2.26 3.74
N THR A 139 22.58 3.59 3.71
CA THR A 139 22.86 4.44 4.87
C THR A 139 21.80 5.54 5.03
N LYS A 140 21.59 5.97 6.26
CA LYS A 140 20.83 7.17 6.54
C LYS A 140 21.68 8.40 6.19
N VAL A 141 21.21 9.20 5.24
CA VAL A 141 21.93 10.37 4.73
C VAL A 141 21.41 11.69 5.29
N LYS A 142 20.15 11.71 5.76
CA LYS A 142 19.53 12.93 6.31
C LYS A 142 18.40 12.60 7.26
N SER A 143 18.07 13.56 8.12
CA SER A 143 16.86 13.58 8.94
C SER A 143 16.18 14.93 8.74
N ILE A 144 14.97 14.93 8.18
CA ILE A 144 14.20 16.14 7.88
C ILE A 144 13.26 16.41 9.05
N ARG A 145 13.30 17.61 9.61
CA ARG A 145 12.36 18.01 10.67
C ARG A 145 10.94 18.17 10.12
N THR A 146 9.97 17.75 10.92
CA THR A 146 8.54 17.97 10.74
C THR A 146 7.98 18.66 11.97
N GLU A 147 6.77 19.20 11.90
CA GLU A 147 6.15 19.94 13.03
C GLU A 147 5.85 19.01 14.22
N GLY A 148 5.51 17.75 13.96
CA GLY A 148 5.18 16.74 14.97
C GLY A 148 5.61 15.32 14.58
N PRO A 149 5.42 14.34 15.48
CA PRO A 149 5.81 12.94 15.25
C PRO A 149 5.14 12.36 14.00
N VAL A 150 5.93 11.83 13.07
CA VAL A 150 5.43 11.29 11.80
C VAL A 150 4.80 9.92 12.01
N HIS A 151 3.49 9.82 11.79
CA HIS A 151 2.76 8.56 11.87
C HIS A 151 2.72 7.84 10.51
N ASN A 152 2.46 8.57 9.43
CA ASN A 152 2.42 8.01 8.08
C ASN A 152 3.13 8.94 7.12
N LEU A 153 3.82 8.37 6.14
CA LEU A 153 4.36 9.15 5.03
C LEU A 153 4.26 8.37 3.72
N TYR A 154 4.19 9.11 2.62
CA TYR A 154 4.08 8.58 1.27
C TYR A 154 4.82 9.49 0.30
N VAL A 155 5.61 8.89 -0.59
CA VAL A 155 6.16 9.60 -1.74
C VAL A 155 5.04 9.83 -2.75
N THR A 156 4.99 11.03 -3.34
CA THR A 156 4.01 11.35 -4.39
C THR A 156 4.25 10.51 -5.66
N PRO A 157 3.22 10.25 -6.48
CA PRO A 157 3.36 9.39 -7.66
C PRO A 157 4.43 9.86 -8.66
N ASP A 158 4.67 11.17 -8.74
CA ASP A 158 5.72 11.76 -9.58
C ASP A 158 7.10 11.83 -8.91
N GLY A 159 7.19 11.37 -7.65
CA GLY A 159 8.42 11.36 -6.88
C GLY A 159 8.92 12.72 -6.39
N LYS A 160 8.18 13.81 -6.61
CA LYS A 160 8.66 15.16 -6.26
C LYS A 160 8.58 15.50 -4.79
N TYR A 161 7.60 14.92 -4.09
CA TYR A 161 7.36 15.22 -2.69
C TYR A 161 7.17 13.97 -1.85
N VAL A 162 7.35 14.14 -0.54
CA VAL A 162 6.88 13.23 0.49
C VAL A 162 5.79 13.95 1.27
N VAL A 163 4.62 13.34 1.42
CA VAL A 163 3.59 13.79 2.34
C VAL A 163 3.75 13.05 3.65
N ALA A 164 3.98 13.76 4.74
CA ALA A 164 4.23 13.22 6.07
C ALA A 164 3.11 13.66 7.02
N GLY A 165 2.29 12.72 7.44
CA GLY A 165 1.18 12.96 8.38
C GLY A 165 1.61 12.81 9.82
N GLU A 166 1.29 13.79 10.64
CA GLU A 166 1.69 13.89 12.03
C GLU A 166 0.62 13.38 12.99
N ALA A 167 1.02 12.56 13.95
CA ALA A 167 0.12 11.81 14.85
C ALA A 167 -0.36 12.61 16.05
N GLY A 168 -0.33 13.87 16.06
CA GLY A 168 -0.74 14.64 17.24
C GLY A 168 -0.84 16.12 16.95
N GLY A 169 -1.11 16.90 18.00
CA GLY A 169 -1.18 18.33 17.91
C GLY A 169 -2.29 18.81 16.98
N GLU A 170 -1.98 19.76 16.15
CA GLU A 170 -2.93 20.41 15.25
C GLU A 170 -3.18 19.67 13.92
N GLY A 171 -2.64 18.43 13.80
CA GLY A 171 -2.87 17.60 12.61
C GLY A 171 -2.27 18.16 11.34
N HIS A 172 -0.96 18.27 11.28
CA HIS A 172 -0.26 18.71 10.09
C HIS A 172 0.03 17.58 9.13
N VAL A 173 -0.11 17.84 7.84
CA VAL A 173 0.52 17.09 6.77
C VAL A 173 1.67 17.95 6.26
N SER A 174 2.89 17.61 6.68
CA SER A 174 4.11 18.23 6.17
C SER A 174 4.43 17.68 4.78
N VAL A 175 4.79 18.57 3.86
CA VAL A 175 5.22 18.20 2.50
C VAL A 175 6.69 18.52 2.34
N LEU A 176 7.48 17.50 2.06
CA LEU A 176 8.91 17.55 1.94
C LEU A 176 9.31 17.43 0.47
N ASP A 177 10.24 18.25 0.02
CA ASP A 177 10.78 18.20 -1.35
C ASP A 177 11.85 17.10 -1.44
N THR A 178 11.70 16.15 -2.37
CA THR A 178 12.63 15.02 -2.52
C THR A 178 13.95 15.37 -3.20
N LYS A 179 14.00 16.49 -3.92
CA LYS A 179 15.23 16.95 -4.58
C LYS A 179 16.19 17.60 -3.58
N THR A 180 15.65 18.34 -2.61
CA THR A 180 16.44 19.07 -1.62
C THR A 180 16.49 18.36 -0.27
N ASP A 181 15.61 17.38 -0.05
CA ASP A 181 15.37 16.72 1.24
C ASP A 181 15.11 17.76 2.35
N ALA A 182 14.18 18.67 2.10
CA ALA A 182 13.83 19.75 3.01
C ALA A 182 12.32 19.94 3.11
N PRO A 183 11.80 20.53 4.22
CA PRO A 183 10.41 20.96 4.28
C PRO A 183 10.10 21.96 3.17
N SER A 184 8.93 21.81 2.55
CA SER A 184 8.46 22.70 1.48
C SER A 184 7.25 23.52 1.93
N TRP A 185 6.20 22.86 2.37
CA TRP A 185 4.97 23.48 2.89
C TRP A 185 4.21 22.46 3.75
N PHE A 186 3.14 22.88 4.40
CA PHE A 186 2.27 21.99 5.17
C PHE A 186 0.79 22.38 5.02
N ILE A 187 -0.09 21.43 5.37
CA ILE A 187 -1.53 21.66 5.49
C ILE A 187 -1.93 21.30 6.92
N LYS A 188 -2.73 22.16 7.55
CA LYS A 188 -3.32 21.93 8.85
C LYS A 188 -4.75 21.41 8.68
N LEU A 189 -5.06 20.26 9.27
CA LEU A 189 -6.37 19.62 9.21
C LEU A 189 -7.09 19.58 10.56
N GLY A 190 -6.44 20.09 11.63
CA GLY A 190 -7.04 20.25 12.96
C GLY A 190 -7.06 19.00 13.83
N GLU A 191 -6.63 17.83 13.31
CA GLU A 191 -6.65 16.56 14.02
C GLU A 191 -5.45 15.70 13.64
N GLY A 192 -5.05 14.77 14.52
CA GLY A 192 -3.92 13.88 14.27
C GLY A 192 -4.10 13.06 12.99
N ILE A 193 -3.11 13.10 12.12
CA ILE A 193 -3.14 12.45 10.82
C ILE A 193 -2.94 10.94 10.96
N ARG A 194 -3.73 10.19 10.23
CA ARG A 194 -3.70 8.74 10.11
C ARG A 194 -3.31 8.33 8.68
N PRO A 195 -3.60 7.12 8.17
CA PRO A 195 -3.27 6.75 6.80
C PRO A 195 -3.76 7.75 5.76
N MET A 196 -3.01 7.84 4.68
CA MET A 196 -3.28 8.68 3.53
C MET A 196 -3.12 7.88 2.25
N THR A 197 -3.72 8.35 1.18
CA THR A 197 -3.46 7.89 -0.20
C THR A 197 -3.68 9.05 -1.17
N MET A 198 -3.27 8.89 -2.42
CA MET A 198 -3.32 9.95 -3.41
C MET A 198 -3.90 9.47 -4.73
N SER A 199 -4.68 10.32 -5.39
CA SER A 199 -4.93 10.21 -6.82
C SER A 199 -3.94 11.07 -7.60
N LYS A 200 -3.76 10.75 -8.88
CA LYS A 200 -2.83 11.45 -9.76
C LYS A 200 -3.51 11.97 -11.01
N ASN A 201 -2.92 12.99 -11.58
CA ASN A 201 -3.23 13.51 -12.91
C ASN A 201 -2.62 12.59 -13.99
N PRO A 202 -3.01 12.74 -15.27
CA PRO A 202 -2.41 11.98 -16.37
C PRO A 202 -0.89 12.17 -16.52
N ASP A 203 -0.34 13.31 -16.09
CA ASP A 203 1.10 13.60 -16.10
C ASP A 203 1.86 12.98 -14.91
N GLY A 204 1.15 12.26 -14.02
CA GLY A 204 1.71 11.62 -12.83
C GLY A 204 1.74 12.51 -11.60
N SER A 205 1.51 13.82 -11.71
CA SER A 205 1.46 14.73 -10.56
C SER A 205 0.30 14.39 -9.61
N THR A 206 0.48 14.71 -8.32
CA THR A 206 -0.58 14.49 -7.33
C THR A 206 -1.75 15.41 -7.57
N ARG A 207 -2.95 14.84 -7.69
CA ARG A 207 -4.21 15.57 -7.85
C ARG A 207 -4.89 15.80 -6.51
N THR A 208 -5.21 14.73 -5.82
CA THR A 208 -5.97 14.76 -4.57
C THR A 208 -5.24 13.93 -3.52
N LEU A 209 -5.14 14.45 -2.31
CA LEU A 209 -4.71 13.69 -1.15
C LEU A 209 -5.95 13.33 -0.32
N PHE A 210 -6.11 12.04 -0.05
CA PHE A 210 -7.14 11.52 0.84
C PHE A 210 -6.50 11.23 2.19
N VAL A 211 -7.07 11.78 3.26
CA VAL A 211 -6.46 11.77 4.60
C VAL A 211 -7.48 11.26 5.61
N GLN A 212 -7.14 10.21 6.31
CA GLN A 212 -7.88 9.83 7.51
C GLN A 212 -7.32 10.64 8.68
N VAL A 213 -8.19 11.20 9.50
CA VAL A 213 -7.84 12.06 10.63
C VAL A 213 -8.49 11.56 11.92
N GLY A 214 -7.77 11.66 13.01
CA GLY A 214 -8.22 11.42 14.40
C GLY A 214 -9.22 10.29 14.58
N ASP A 215 -10.24 10.55 15.36
CA ASP A 215 -11.35 9.65 15.65
C ASP A 215 -12.56 9.89 14.72
N TYR A 216 -12.28 10.38 13.50
CA TYR A 216 -13.30 10.64 12.50
C TYR A 216 -13.62 9.38 11.68
N ASN A 217 -14.89 8.98 11.70
CA ASN A 217 -15.38 7.88 10.85
C ASN A 217 -15.57 8.37 9.41
N GLY A 218 -14.47 8.57 8.71
CA GLY A 218 -14.46 9.16 7.39
C GLY A 218 -13.07 9.47 6.88
N PHE A 219 -13.01 10.32 5.90
CA PHE A 219 -11.76 10.84 5.35
C PHE A 219 -11.91 12.27 4.85
N VAL A 220 -10.81 13.00 4.89
CA VAL A 220 -10.68 14.37 4.38
C VAL A 220 -10.18 14.30 2.95
N VAL A 221 -10.72 15.17 2.10
CA VAL A 221 -10.32 15.34 0.70
C VAL A 221 -9.56 16.66 0.60
N VAL A 222 -8.32 16.59 0.15
CA VAL A 222 -7.43 17.75 0.00
C VAL A 222 -7.10 17.95 -1.46
N ASP A 223 -7.35 19.14 -1.97
CA ASP A 223 -6.77 19.58 -3.25
C ASP A 223 -5.28 19.83 -3.04
N PHE A 224 -4.45 19.00 -3.65
CA PHE A 224 -3.01 19.04 -3.41
C PHE A 224 -2.37 20.30 -3.96
N GLN A 225 -2.82 20.77 -5.12
CA GLN A 225 -2.28 21.98 -5.74
C GLN A 225 -2.74 23.24 -5.01
N ALA A 226 -4.03 23.32 -4.64
CA ALA A 226 -4.57 24.44 -3.86
C ALA A 226 -4.14 24.40 -2.38
N ARG A 227 -3.53 23.29 -1.93
CA ARG A 227 -3.02 23.08 -0.55
C ARG A 227 -4.09 23.28 0.52
N LYS A 228 -5.31 22.81 0.26
CA LYS A 228 -6.43 23.02 1.18
C LYS A 228 -7.40 21.84 1.21
N GLU A 229 -8.05 21.65 2.35
CA GLU A 229 -9.21 20.80 2.48
C GLU A 229 -10.35 21.31 1.58
N VAL A 230 -10.97 20.42 0.83
CA VAL A 230 -12.12 20.74 -0.04
C VAL A 230 -13.38 19.98 0.35
N ALA A 231 -13.27 18.86 1.07
CA ALA A 231 -14.40 18.10 1.55
C ALA A 231 -14.02 17.18 2.72
N ARG A 232 -15.03 16.80 3.51
CA ARG A 232 -15.00 15.67 4.45
C ARG A 232 -16.10 14.69 4.10
N ILE A 233 -15.75 13.42 3.95
CA ILE A 233 -16.67 12.35 3.57
C ILE A 233 -16.86 11.44 4.77
N ASN A 234 -18.10 11.34 5.25
CA ASN A 234 -18.45 10.38 6.30
C ASN A 234 -18.57 8.98 5.71
N LEU A 235 -18.01 7.98 6.39
CA LEU A 235 -18.34 6.59 6.14
C LEU A 235 -19.74 6.25 6.70
N PRO A 236 -20.37 5.17 6.22
CA PRO A 236 -21.62 4.70 6.78
C PRO A 236 -21.55 4.51 8.30
N LYS A 237 -22.58 4.91 9.00
CA LYS A 237 -22.71 4.70 10.44
C LYS A 237 -22.75 3.20 10.75
N LEU A 238 -22.34 2.84 11.97
CA LEU A 238 -22.47 1.45 12.43
C LEU A 238 -23.94 1.02 12.33
N ALA A 239 -24.18 -0.13 11.71
CA ALA A 239 -25.53 -0.68 11.60
C ALA A 239 -26.09 -1.00 12.99
N SER A 240 -27.40 -0.75 13.18
CA SER A 240 -28.06 -1.02 14.44
C SER A 240 -27.87 -2.47 14.89
N GLY A 241 -27.54 -2.66 16.18
CA GLY A 241 -27.28 -3.97 16.76
C GLY A 241 -25.87 -4.54 16.54
N ARG A 242 -25.01 -3.87 15.79
CA ARG A 242 -23.58 -4.24 15.72
C ARG A 242 -22.80 -3.59 16.87
N VAL A 243 -21.90 -4.36 17.46
CA VAL A 243 -20.94 -3.86 18.46
C VAL A 243 -19.70 -3.35 17.73
N PRO A 244 -19.23 -2.13 18.02
CA PRO A 244 -17.99 -1.63 17.45
C PRO A 244 -16.81 -2.53 17.81
N LEU A 245 -16.05 -2.96 16.82
CA LEU A 245 -14.82 -3.73 17.02
C LEU A 245 -13.62 -2.78 17.02
N LEU A 246 -13.62 -1.79 17.89
CA LEU A 246 -12.52 -0.82 17.96
C LEU A 246 -11.32 -1.44 18.64
N ALA A 247 -10.32 -1.78 17.82
CA ALA A 247 -8.98 -2.07 18.30
C ALA A 247 -8.04 -0.93 17.90
N GLY A 248 -7.90 0.09 18.76
CA GLY A 248 -7.02 1.26 18.55
C GLY A 248 -7.76 2.55 18.14
N SER A 249 -7.01 3.56 17.76
CA SER A 249 -7.34 4.98 17.81
C SER A 249 -8.00 5.58 16.57
N SER A 250 -8.63 4.82 15.67
CA SER A 250 -9.37 5.40 14.55
C SER A 250 -10.43 4.48 13.99
N GLU A 251 -11.60 5.03 13.70
CA GLU A 251 -12.77 4.31 13.20
C GLU A 251 -12.61 3.88 11.74
N SER A 252 -12.03 4.74 10.90
CA SER A 252 -11.53 4.42 9.56
C SER A 252 -10.00 4.35 9.57
N HIS A 253 -9.39 3.65 8.59
CA HIS A 253 -7.94 3.53 8.59
C HIS A 253 -7.34 3.45 7.18
N GLY A 254 -6.90 2.28 6.70
CA GLY A 254 -6.21 2.14 5.43
C GLY A 254 -7.06 2.56 4.23
N MET A 255 -6.42 3.21 3.27
CA MET A 255 -7.02 3.65 2.01
C MET A 255 -6.11 3.36 0.84
N ALA A 256 -6.68 3.08 -0.33
CA ALA A 256 -5.94 2.94 -1.58
C ALA A 256 -6.77 3.42 -2.77
N VAL A 257 -6.14 4.12 -3.71
CA VAL A 257 -6.73 4.46 -5.01
C VAL A 257 -6.42 3.35 -6.01
N THR A 258 -7.41 2.93 -6.79
CA THR A 258 -7.19 1.92 -7.84
C THR A 258 -6.22 2.43 -8.92
N PRO A 259 -5.43 1.54 -9.55
CA PRO A 259 -4.44 1.95 -10.56
C PRO A 259 -5.03 2.75 -11.72
N ASP A 260 -6.29 2.47 -12.10
CA ASP A 260 -7.03 3.21 -13.12
C ASP A 260 -7.61 4.55 -12.67
N GLN A 261 -7.37 4.95 -11.41
CA GLN A 261 -7.80 6.20 -10.78
C GLN A 261 -9.33 6.39 -10.70
N LYS A 262 -10.12 5.30 -10.77
CA LYS A 262 -11.59 5.38 -10.76
C LYS A 262 -12.21 5.17 -9.40
N LEU A 263 -11.53 4.47 -8.50
CA LEU A 263 -12.07 4.13 -7.18
C LEU A 263 -11.07 4.47 -6.08
N LEU A 264 -11.61 4.92 -4.95
CA LEU A 264 -10.94 4.96 -3.65
C LEU A 264 -11.55 3.87 -2.78
N VAL A 265 -10.73 2.95 -2.28
CA VAL A 265 -11.18 1.97 -1.27
C VAL A 265 -10.72 2.42 0.12
N VAL A 266 -11.61 2.24 1.11
CA VAL A 266 -11.41 2.73 2.49
C VAL A 266 -11.79 1.63 3.47
N CYS A 267 -10.86 1.26 4.36
CA CYS A 267 -11.12 0.35 5.46
C CYS A 267 -11.87 1.07 6.59
N SER A 268 -13.00 0.49 7.01
CA SER A 268 -13.67 0.86 8.24
C SER A 268 -13.39 -0.19 9.32
N ARG A 269 -12.72 0.22 10.37
CA ARG A 269 -12.52 -0.60 11.57
C ARG A 269 -13.79 -0.66 12.39
N LEU A 270 -14.55 0.44 12.41
CA LEU A 270 -15.84 0.54 13.11
C LEU A 270 -16.83 -0.50 12.58
N ASN A 271 -17.01 -0.57 11.26
CA ASN A 271 -17.97 -1.45 10.61
C ASN A 271 -17.38 -2.81 10.22
N ASN A 272 -16.07 -2.99 10.36
CA ASN A 272 -15.34 -4.14 9.82
C ASN A 272 -15.69 -4.39 8.34
N ALA A 273 -15.52 -3.36 7.53
CA ALA A 273 -15.92 -3.32 6.12
C ALA A 273 -14.87 -2.64 5.26
N LEU A 274 -14.89 -2.94 3.97
CA LEU A 274 -14.19 -2.18 2.93
C LEU A 274 -15.24 -1.43 2.10
N TYR A 275 -15.13 -0.12 2.03
CA TYR A 275 -15.98 0.74 1.21
C TYR A 275 -15.27 1.14 -0.06
N SER A 276 -16.02 1.30 -1.15
CA SER A 276 -15.51 1.79 -2.43
C SER A 276 -16.27 3.05 -2.85
N TYR A 277 -15.51 4.11 -3.12
CA TYR A 277 -16.02 5.41 -3.57
C TYR A 277 -15.57 5.69 -5.02
N SER A 278 -16.47 6.19 -5.86
CA SER A 278 -16.11 6.63 -7.21
C SER A 278 -15.25 7.89 -7.17
N LEU A 279 -14.31 8.02 -8.10
CA LEU A 279 -13.50 9.21 -8.30
C LEU A 279 -13.83 9.86 -9.66
N PRO A 280 -13.93 11.19 -9.72
CA PRO A 280 -13.69 12.16 -8.63
C PRO A 280 -14.91 12.44 -7.73
N ASP A 281 -16.08 11.86 -7.98
CA ASP A 281 -17.38 12.28 -7.42
C ASP A 281 -17.58 11.94 -5.94
N MET A 282 -16.72 11.08 -5.37
CA MET A 282 -16.80 10.62 -3.98
C MET A 282 -18.14 9.97 -3.60
N LYS A 283 -18.80 9.29 -4.54
CA LYS A 283 -20.03 8.54 -4.27
C LYS A 283 -19.70 7.14 -3.80
N LEU A 284 -20.35 6.70 -2.73
CA LEU A 284 -20.26 5.30 -2.28
C LEU A 284 -20.88 4.39 -3.37
N VAL A 285 -20.07 3.51 -3.96
CA VAL A 285 -20.48 2.62 -5.05
C VAL A 285 -20.38 1.14 -4.70
N GLY A 286 -19.76 0.82 -3.57
CA GLY A 286 -19.64 -0.57 -3.14
C GLY A 286 -19.32 -0.72 -1.65
N THR A 287 -19.76 -1.83 -1.09
CA THR A 287 -19.50 -2.22 0.30
C THR A 287 -19.20 -3.70 0.36
N ALA A 288 -18.10 -4.06 0.99
CA ALA A 288 -17.75 -5.44 1.32
C ALA A 288 -17.76 -5.59 2.85
N ASP A 289 -18.71 -6.34 3.39
CA ASP A 289 -18.65 -6.81 4.77
C ASP A 289 -17.52 -7.82 4.89
N LEU A 290 -16.71 -7.68 5.96
CA LEU A 290 -15.54 -8.50 6.17
C LEU A 290 -15.78 -9.49 7.33
N SER A 291 -15.29 -10.71 7.17
CA SER A 291 -15.37 -11.75 8.21
C SER A 291 -14.35 -11.57 9.33
N GLY A 292 -13.45 -10.58 9.19
CA GLY A 292 -12.43 -10.26 10.18
C GLY A 292 -12.98 -9.53 11.40
N ARG A 293 -12.08 -8.92 12.19
CA ARG A 293 -12.40 -8.26 13.46
C ARG A 293 -11.83 -6.85 13.57
N GLY A 294 -11.22 -6.30 12.53
CA GLY A 294 -10.62 -4.97 12.59
C GLY A 294 -9.84 -4.59 11.33
N ALA A 295 -10.52 -4.53 10.18
CA ALA A 295 -9.94 -4.12 8.90
C ALA A 295 -9.15 -2.82 9.03
N ALA A 296 -7.82 -2.86 8.87
CA ALA A 296 -6.95 -1.72 9.18
C ALA A 296 -6.15 -1.20 7.98
N TRP A 297 -5.51 -2.04 7.21
CA TRP A 297 -4.64 -1.65 6.11
C TRP A 297 -5.07 -2.30 4.81
N VAL A 298 -4.83 -1.66 3.69
CA VAL A 298 -5.20 -2.19 2.38
C VAL A 298 -4.15 -1.89 1.34
N THR A 299 -3.90 -2.89 0.48
CA THR A 299 -3.18 -2.73 -0.79
C THR A 299 -3.96 -3.40 -1.91
N LEU A 300 -3.73 -2.96 -3.15
CA LEU A 300 -4.43 -3.46 -4.33
C LEU A 300 -3.47 -4.22 -5.24
N THR A 301 -3.97 -5.21 -5.96
CA THR A 301 -3.22 -5.80 -7.08
C THR A 301 -3.01 -4.78 -8.20
N PRO A 302 -1.98 -4.95 -9.05
CA PRO A 302 -1.68 -3.99 -10.13
C PRO A 302 -2.81 -3.78 -11.15
N ASP A 303 -3.68 -4.77 -11.31
CA ASP A 303 -4.88 -4.69 -12.15
C ASP A 303 -6.09 -4.05 -11.45
N GLY A 304 -5.96 -3.69 -10.16
CA GLY A 304 -7.01 -3.09 -9.34
C GLY A 304 -8.17 -4.02 -8.98
N LYS A 305 -8.09 -5.31 -9.32
CA LYS A 305 -9.23 -6.24 -9.14
C LYS A 305 -9.30 -6.88 -7.76
N ARG A 306 -8.22 -6.90 -7.01
CA ARG A 306 -8.17 -7.49 -5.66
C ARG A 306 -7.63 -6.49 -4.66
N ALA A 307 -8.28 -6.42 -3.50
CA ALA A 307 -7.78 -5.73 -2.32
C ALA A 307 -7.36 -6.75 -1.27
N TYR A 308 -6.20 -6.54 -0.69
CA TYR A 308 -5.68 -7.30 0.45
C TYR A 308 -5.78 -6.43 1.68
N VAL A 309 -6.60 -6.85 2.64
CA VAL A 309 -6.93 -6.08 3.85
C VAL A 309 -6.33 -6.77 5.06
N ALA A 310 -5.42 -6.10 5.76
CA ALA A 310 -4.86 -6.63 7.01
C ALA A 310 -5.86 -6.49 8.16
N ASP A 311 -6.08 -7.56 8.89
CA ASP A 311 -6.90 -7.63 10.10
C ASP A 311 -6.01 -7.94 11.32
N PRO A 312 -5.54 -6.91 12.04
CA PRO A 312 -4.63 -7.10 13.18
C PRO A 312 -5.28 -7.84 14.36
N VAL A 313 -6.60 -7.84 14.49
CA VAL A 313 -7.31 -8.53 15.56
C VAL A 313 -7.50 -10.02 15.24
N GLY A 314 -7.79 -10.33 13.98
CA GLY A 314 -7.96 -11.71 13.51
C GLY A 314 -6.65 -12.45 13.20
N ASN A 315 -5.53 -11.74 13.11
CA ASN A 315 -4.25 -12.27 12.62
C ASN A 315 -4.37 -12.83 11.18
N GLU A 316 -5.04 -12.06 10.33
CA GLU A 316 -5.43 -12.49 8.99
C GLU A 316 -5.22 -11.38 7.96
N THR A 317 -5.06 -11.78 6.71
CA THR A 317 -5.22 -10.91 5.55
C THR A 317 -6.47 -11.37 4.79
N LEU A 318 -7.44 -10.47 4.66
CA LEU A 318 -8.70 -10.71 3.96
C LEU A 318 -8.56 -10.26 2.51
N VAL A 319 -9.13 -11.02 1.59
CA VAL A 319 -9.05 -10.70 0.15
C VAL A 319 -10.44 -10.34 -0.36
N VAL A 320 -10.58 -9.16 -0.94
CA VAL A 320 -11.82 -8.66 -1.51
C VAL A 320 -11.69 -8.53 -3.02
N ASP A 321 -12.66 -9.06 -3.73
CA ASP A 321 -12.86 -8.84 -5.16
C ASP A 321 -13.50 -7.47 -5.37
N ILE A 322 -12.76 -6.52 -5.96
CA ILE A 322 -13.20 -5.14 -6.09
C ILE A 322 -14.42 -4.99 -7.02
N PRO A 323 -14.48 -5.65 -8.20
CA PRO A 323 -15.65 -5.52 -9.06
C PRO A 323 -16.96 -5.96 -8.41
N SER A 324 -16.96 -7.01 -7.60
CA SER A 324 -18.16 -7.51 -6.93
C SER A 324 -18.33 -7.02 -5.51
N MET A 325 -17.31 -6.37 -4.92
CA MET A 325 -17.24 -5.99 -3.51
C MET A 325 -17.58 -7.16 -2.57
N LYS A 326 -17.01 -8.33 -2.85
CA LYS A 326 -17.18 -9.53 -2.00
C LYS A 326 -15.84 -10.00 -1.48
N GLN A 327 -15.81 -10.40 -0.20
CA GLN A 327 -14.68 -11.12 0.33
C GLN A 327 -14.61 -12.52 -0.32
N VAL A 328 -13.44 -12.85 -0.87
CA VAL A 328 -13.24 -14.10 -1.64
C VAL A 328 -12.23 -15.04 -0.99
N ALA A 329 -11.40 -14.54 -0.08
CA ALA A 329 -10.46 -15.38 0.66
C ALA A 329 -10.11 -14.78 2.02
N LYS A 330 -9.53 -15.61 2.87
CA LYS A 330 -9.00 -15.30 4.19
C LYS A 330 -7.71 -16.08 4.39
N ILE A 331 -6.64 -15.39 4.70
CA ILE A 331 -5.30 -15.94 4.79
C ILE A 331 -4.79 -15.73 6.21
N LYS A 332 -4.49 -16.79 6.94
CA LYS A 332 -3.83 -16.67 8.23
C LYS A 332 -2.40 -16.22 8.03
N VAL A 333 -2.01 -15.18 8.75
CA VAL A 333 -0.67 -14.59 8.74
C VAL A 333 -0.09 -14.54 10.16
N GLY A 334 1.00 -13.81 10.37
CA GLY A 334 1.56 -13.63 11.71
C GLY A 334 0.68 -12.76 12.62
N GLN A 335 1.14 -12.57 13.84
CA GLN A 335 0.40 -11.82 14.84
C GLN A 335 0.41 -10.31 14.57
N VAL A 336 -0.75 -9.68 14.76
CA VAL A 336 -0.97 -8.24 14.58
C VAL A 336 -0.48 -7.77 13.21
N PRO A 337 -1.05 -8.29 12.09
CA PRO A 337 -0.69 -7.81 10.76
C PRO A 337 -0.94 -6.31 10.65
N LYS A 338 0.04 -5.61 10.14
CA LYS A 338 0.04 -4.16 9.96
C LYS A 338 -0.02 -3.82 8.48
N ARG A 339 0.98 -3.13 7.99
CA ARG A 339 1.05 -2.72 6.59
C ARG A 339 1.15 -3.90 5.65
N ASN A 340 0.51 -3.73 4.53
CA ASN A 340 0.73 -4.57 3.37
C ASN A 340 1.17 -3.71 2.17
N HIS A 341 1.88 -4.32 1.25
CA HIS A 341 2.40 -3.67 0.06
C HIS A 341 2.38 -4.64 -1.12
N THR A 342 1.97 -4.15 -2.27
CA THR A 342 2.01 -4.92 -3.51
C THR A 342 3.34 -4.69 -4.22
N MET A 343 4.13 -5.75 -4.28
CA MET A 343 5.41 -5.78 -4.98
C MET A 343 5.23 -6.44 -6.35
N VAL A 344 5.84 -5.83 -7.37
CA VAL A 344 5.98 -6.44 -8.70
C VAL A 344 7.44 -6.75 -8.94
N ILE A 345 7.76 -8.02 -9.10
CA ILE A 345 9.09 -8.47 -9.51
C ILE A 345 9.08 -8.51 -11.04
N PRO A 346 9.83 -7.65 -11.73
CA PRO A 346 9.86 -7.67 -13.19
C PRO A 346 10.27 -9.03 -13.73
N ALA A 347 9.71 -9.41 -14.87
CA ALA A 347 10.19 -10.58 -15.58
C ALA A 347 11.66 -10.39 -15.94
N ARG A 348 12.49 -11.41 -15.74
CA ARG A 348 13.85 -11.38 -16.27
C ARG A 348 13.76 -11.32 -17.78
N THR A 349 14.20 -10.23 -18.38
CA THR A 349 14.54 -10.23 -19.79
C THR A 349 15.66 -11.24 -19.96
N ALA A 350 15.46 -12.26 -20.79
CA ALA A 350 16.53 -13.14 -21.18
C ALA A 350 17.58 -12.25 -21.86
N THR A 351 18.61 -11.87 -21.11
CA THR A 351 19.83 -11.33 -21.71
C THR A 351 20.51 -12.51 -22.37
N ASN A 352 20.56 -12.47 -23.71
CA ASN A 352 21.36 -13.37 -24.55
C ASN A 352 22.81 -13.35 -24.11
#